data_bdebd4d0b9a84cb7d27e04dc91b68f6c
#
_entry.id   bdebd4d0b9a84cb7d27e04dc91b68f6c
#
_cell.length_a   1.000
_cell.length_b   1.000
_cell.length_c   1.000
_cell.angle_alpha   90.00
_cell.angle_beta   90.00
_cell.angle_gamma   90.00
#
_symmetry.space_group_name_H-M   'P 1'
#
loop_
_entity.id
_entity.type
_entity.pdbx_description
1 polymer ?
#
loop_
_entity_poly.entity_id
_entity_poly.type
_entity_poly.pdbx_seq_one_letter_code
_entity_poly.pdbx_strand_id
1 'polypeptide(L)'
;MIEVKDLNKSFGSFKVLDGLNIRVKKSSVYGLLGPNGAGKTTLIKHLAGIYKQDSGSILVNGEPVFENPAVKSSVAYISDDLYFFSQYSIDETARFYSTMYPKWNWKRYEQLKQVFPIDSGKRVTRLSKGMQKQVAFWLAICTMPEVMLLDEPVDGLDPVMRKKVWNLVLQDVAEREVCVMVSSHNLRELEDVCDHVGILHNGKIIVERELDNMKSDIHKIQVAYSGSIPENILSGEEILHRSQNGSVLLMIAKGDREKILAKIRESSPAILDILPLTLEEIFIYELGGIGYDIKN
;
A
#
# COMPACT_ATOMS: atom_id res chain seq x y z
N MET A 1 -3.78 -14.39 8.67
CA MET A 1 -4.81 -13.42 8.36
C MET A 1 -5.32 -13.54 6.94
N ILE A 2 -4.65 -12.99 5.93
CA ILE A 2 -5.02 -13.19 4.53
C ILE A 2 -4.03 -14.18 3.92
N GLU A 3 -4.56 -15.23 3.27
CA GLU A 3 -3.76 -16.17 2.47
C GLU A 3 -4.40 -16.30 1.10
N VAL A 4 -3.60 -16.08 0.06
CA VAL A 4 -3.96 -16.28 -1.34
C VAL A 4 -2.97 -17.27 -1.92
N LYS A 5 -3.47 -18.35 -2.53
CA LYS A 5 -2.64 -19.40 -3.14
C LYS A 5 -3.10 -19.67 -4.56
N ASP A 6 -2.19 -19.55 -5.51
CA ASP A 6 -2.35 -19.86 -6.95
C ASP A 6 -3.64 -19.27 -7.54
N LEU A 7 -3.94 -18.02 -7.13
CA LEU A 7 -5.16 -17.33 -7.54
C LEU A 7 -5.14 -16.99 -9.02
N ASN A 8 -6.13 -17.49 -9.73
CA ASN A 8 -6.35 -17.20 -11.14
C ASN A 8 -7.72 -16.57 -11.35
N LYS A 9 -7.77 -15.55 -12.20
CA LYS A 9 -9.01 -14.89 -12.63
C LYS A 9 -8.91 -14.35 -14.03
N SER A 10 -9.92 -14.70 -14.83
CA SER A 10 -10.10 -14.18 -16.19
C SER A 10 -11.48 -13.55 -16.35
N PHE A 11 -11.59 -12.56 -17.19
CA PHE A 11 -12.84 -11.98 -17.68
C PHE A 11 -12.88 -12.15 -19.21
N GLY A 12 -13.71 -13.07 -19.69
CA GLY A 12 -13.66 -13.53 -21.07
C GLY A 12 -12.31 -14.15 -21.41
N SER A 13 -11.65 -13.64 -22.46
CA SER A 13 -10.32 -14.11 -22.86
C SER A 13 -9.17 -13.42 -22.12
N PHE A 14 -9.45 -12.38 -21.33
CA PHE A 14 -8.41 -11.59 -20.67
C PHE A 14 -8.12 -12.12 -19.26
N LYS A 15 -6.90 -12.65 -19.06
CA LYS A 15 -6.42 -13.11 -17.76
C LYS A 15 -5.93 -11.93 -16.93
N VAL A 16 -6.62 -11.65 -15.83
CA VAL A 16 -6.34 -10.49 -14.94
C VAL A 16 -5.43 -10.88 -13.79
N LEU A 17 -5.60 -12.08 -13.22
CA LEU A 17 -4.75 -12.62 -12.16
C LEU A 17 -4.23 -13.98 -12.63
N ASP A 18 -2.91 -14.20 -12.46
CA ASP A 18 -2.20 -15.37 -13.01
C ASP A 18 -1.31 -16.03 -11.96
N GLY A 19 -1.86 -17.04 -11.26
CA GLY A 19 -1.15 -17.81 -10.26
C GLY A 19 -0.65 -16.97 -9.08
N LEU A 20 -1.44 -15.98 -8.65
CA LEU A 20 -1.03 -15.00 -7.66
C LEU A 20 -1.00 -15.61 -6.26
N ASN A 21 0.10 -15.37 -5.54
CA ASN A 21 0.31 -15.79 -4.17
C ASN A 21 0.61 -14.58 -3.29
N ILE A 22 -0.11 -14.43 -2.16
CA ILE A 22 0.09 -13.35 -1.17
C ILE A 22 -0.21 -13.90 0.21
N ARG A 23 0.58 -13.44 1.20
CA ARG A 23 0.30 -13.70 2.60
C ARG A 23 0.45 -12.43 3.42
N VAL A 24 -0.64 -12.00 4.08
CA VAL A 24 -0.64 -10.83 4.97
C VAL A 24 -0.87 -11.28 6.42
N LYS A 25 0.01 -10.84 7.31
CA LYS A 25 -0.04 -11.18 8.75
C LYS A 25 -1.04 -10.28 9.49
N LYS A 26 -1.36 -10.64 10.74
CA LYS A 26 -2.02 -9.74 11.70
C LYS A 26 -1.12 -8.57 12.04
N SER A 27 -1.71 -7.48 12.54
CA SER A 27 -0.98 -6.27 12.94
C SER A 27 -0.01 -5.78 11.88
N SER A 28 -0.42 -5.82 10.61
CA SER A 28 0.42 -5.35 9.51
C SER A 28 -0.38 -4.61 8.45
N VAL A 29 0.30 -3.69 7.78
CA VAL A 29 -0.20 -2.96 6.62
C VAL A 29 0.56 -3.41 5.38
N TYR A 30 -0.15 -4.04 4.46
CA TYR A 30 0.40 -4.51 3.20
C TYR A 30 0.02 -3.56 2.06
N GLY A 31 1.01 -2.93 1.45
CA GLY A 31 0.86 -2.07 0.28
C GLY A 31 0.86 -2.88 -1.02
N LEU A 32 -0.21 -2.82 -1.79
CA LEU A 32 -0.32 -3.43 -3.11
C LEU A 32 -0.11 -2.36 -4.18
N LEU A 33 1.05 -2.32 -4.77
CA LEU A 33 1.44 -1.38 -5.82
C LEU A 33 1.26 -1.96 -7.21
N GLY A 34 1.06 -1.08 -8.16
CA GLY A 34 1.01 -1.47 -9.58
C GLY A 34 0.33 -0.41 -10.44
N PRO A 35 0.58 -0.41 -11.76
CA PRO A 35 -0.07 0.50 -12.67
C PRO A 35 -1.58 0.27 -12.74
N ASN A 36 -2.30 1.21 -13.33
CA ASN A 36 -3.71 1.02 -13.62
C ASN A 36 -3.90 -0.18 -14.56
N GLY A 37 -4.90 -1.02 -14.25
CA GLY A 37 -5.15 -2.26 -15.00
C GLY A 37 -4.28 -3.46 -14.57
N ALA A 38 -3.35 -3.32 -13.62
CA ALA A 38 -2.52 -4.45 -13.15
C ALA A 38 -3.31 -5.57 -12.43
N GLY A 39 -4.54 -5.27 -11.97
CA GLY A 39 -5.38 -6.25 -11.26
C GLY A 39 -5.58 -5.95 -9.77
N LYS A 40 -5.10 -4.81 -9.23
CA LYS A 40 -5.20 -4.43 -7.81
C LYS A 40 -6.64 -4.49 -7.29
N THR A 41 -7.53 -3.72 -7.89
CA THR A 41 -8.98 -3.71 -7.54
C THR A 41 -9.61 -5.10 -7.69
N THR A 42 -9.21 -5.87 -8.71
CA THR A 42 -9.70 -7.23 -8.91
C THR A 42 -9.30 -8.14 -7.75
N LEU A 43 -8.04 -8.09 -7.32
CA LEU A 43 -7.58 -8.84 -6.16
C LEU A 43 -8.33 -8.44 -4.89
N ILE A 44 -8.44 -7.13 -4.60
CA ILE A 44 -9.16 -6.63 -3.42
C ILE A 44 -10.61 -7.08 -3.43
N LYS A 45 -11.31 -7.05 -4.58
CA LYS A 45 -12.68 -7.56 -4.71
C LYS A 45 -12.81 -9.05 -4.45
N HIS A 46 -11.80 -9.86 -4.78
CA HIS A 46 -11.76 -11.28 -4.38
C HIS A 46 -11.59 -11.44 -2.88
N LEU A 47 -10.70 -10.68 -2.25
CA LEU A 47 -10.51 -10.67 -0.79
C LEU A 47 -11.73 -10.17 -0.03
N ALA A 48 -12.50 -9.26 -0.61
CA ALA A 48 -13.80 -8.84 -0.08
C ALA A 48 -14.94 -9.86 -0.33
N GLY A 49 -14.65 -10.97 -1.03
CA GLY A 49 -15.63 -11.99 -1.39
C GLY A 49 -16.69 -11.51 -2.36
N ILE A 50 -16.40 -10.47 -3.16
CA ILE A 50 -17.29 -9.95 -4.21
C ILE A 50 -17.16 -10.80 -5.47
N TYR A 51 -15.92 -11.19 -5.82
CA TYR A 51 -15.66 -12.05 -6.95
C TYR A 51 -15.27 -13.45 -6.50
N LYS A 52 -15.73 -14.44 -7.27
CA LYS A 52 -15.27 -15.82 -7.17
C LYS A 52 -14.06 -16.03 -8.10
N GLN A 53 -13.05 -16.66 -7.59
CA GLN A 53 -11.88 -17.06 -8.37
C GLN A 53 -12.20 -18.18 -9.36
N ASP A 54 -11.43 -18.26 -10.45
CA ASP A 54 -11.54 -19.35 -11.41
C ASP A 54 -10.79 -20.60 -10.91
N SER A 55 -9.64 -20.39 -10.25
CA SER A 55 -8.88 -21.43 -9.53
C SER A 55 -8.03 -20.83 -8.41
N GLY A 56 -7.43 -21.70 -7.58
CA GLY A 56 -6.70 -21.29 -6.40
C GLY A 56 -7.58 -21.13 -5.17
N SER A 57 -7.02 -20.60 -4.09
CA SER A 57 -7.74 -20.41 -2.83
C SER A 57 -7.49 -19.04 -2.22
N ILE A 58 -8.51 -18.53 -1.53
CA ILE A 58 -8.48 -17.27 -0.76
C ILE A 58 -9.05 -17.54 0.60
N LEU A 59 -8.24 -17.34 1.63
CA LEU A 59 -8.63 -17.50 3.02
C LEU A 59 -8.43 -16.19 3.78
N VAL A 60 -9.41 -15.86 4.60
CA VAL A 60 -9.34 -14.80 5.60
C VAL A 60 -9.55 -15.44 6.96
N ASN A 61 -8.60 -15.29 7.87
CA ASN A 61 -8.60 -15.97 9.17
C ASN A 61 -8.68 -17.52 9.07
N GLY A 62 -8.16 -18.10 7.99
CA GLY A 62 -8.19 -19.54 7.75
C GLY A 62 -9.47 -20.04 7.09
N GLU A 63 -10.45 -19.18 6.85
CA GLU A 63 -11.75 -19.55 6.27
C GLU A 63 -11.93 -18.93 4.88
N PRO A 64 -12.61 -19.63 3.93
CA PRO A 64 -12.95 -19.08 2.63
C PRO A 64 -13.85 -17.85 2.77
N VAL A 65 -13.52 -16.78 2.00
CA VAL A 65 -14.28 -15.51 2.07
C VAL A 65 -15.50 -15.47 1.16
N PHE A 66 -15.44 -16.16 0.01
CA PHE A 66 -16.56 -16.14 -0.95
C PHE A 66 -17.79 -16.87 -0.38
N GLU A 67 -18.95 -16.21 -0.47
CA GLU A 67 -20.23 -16.71 0.10
C GLU A 67 -20.18 -17.09 1.60
N ASN A 68 -19.28 -16.45 2.36
CA ASN A 68 -19.18 -16.67 3.81
C ASN A 68 -19.51 -15.39 4.59
N PRO A 69 -20.79 -15.19 5.00
CA PRO A 69 -21.22 -14.00 5.72
C PRO A 69 -20.48 -13.78 7.04
N ALA A 70 -20.09 -14.85 7.74
CA ALA A 70 -19.39 -14.77 9.02
C ALA A 70 -18.01 -14.12 8.83
N VAL A 71 -17.25 -14.53 7.82
CA VAL A 71 -15.97 -13.93 7.47
C VAL A 71 -16.17 -12.49 6.97
N LYS A 72 -17.13 -12.27 6.06
CA LYS A 72 -17.40 -10.94 5.49
C LYS A 72 -17.78 -9.92 6.57
N SER A 73 -18.44 -10.32 7.64
CA SER A 73 -18.77 -9.42 8.76
C SER A 73 -17.54 -8.92 9.53
N SER A 74 -16.40 -9.57 9.37
CA SER A 74 -15.11 -9.15 9.95
C SER A 74 -14.22 -8.35 8.98
N VAL A 75 -14.67 -8.16 7.73
CA VAL A 75 -13.93 -7.47 6.67
C VAL A 75 -14.60 -6.13 6.37
N ALA A 76 -13.84 -5.04 6.47
CA ALA A 76 -14.26 -3.74 5.94
C ALA A 76 -13.59 -3.51 4.58
N TYR A 77 -14.38 -3.15 3.58
CA TYR A 77 -13.90 -2.81 2.25
C TYR A 77 -14.27 -1.37 1.90
N ILE A 78 -13.26 -0.56 1.58
CA ILE A 78 -13.42 0.79 1.04
C ILE A 78 -12.95 0.74 -0.40
N SER A 79 -13.89 0.87 -1.33
CA SER A 79 -13.60 0.91 -2.77
C SER A 79 -13.20 2.31 -3.22
N ASP A 80 -12.50 2.41 -4.33
CA ASP A 80 -12.23 3.69 -4.99
C ASP A 80 -13.54 4.36 -5.43
N ASP A 81 -14.42 3.61 -6.12
CA ASP A 81 -15.78 4.04 -6.42
C ASP A 81 -16.69 3.74 -5.24
N LEU A 82 -17.00 4.77 -4.46
CA LEU A 82 -17.88 4.66 -3.32
C LEU A 82 -19.35 4.63 -3.75
N TYR A 83 -20.11 3.71 -3.16
CA TYR A 83 -21.55 3.64 -3.32
C TYR A 83 -22.27 3.81 -1.99
N PHE A 84 -23.20 4.77 -1.95
CA PHE A 84 -24.11 5.00 -0.83
C PHE A 84 -25.54 5.08 -1.29
N PHE A 85 -26.47 4.67 -0.45
CA PHE A 85 -27.91 4.83 -0.73
C PHE A 85 -28.24 6.33 -0.87
N SER A 86 -28.83 6.72 -2.00
CA SER A 86 -29.01 8.12 -2.38
C SER A 86 -29.87 8.93 -1.41
N GLN A 87 -30.71 8.26 -0.64
CA GLN A 87 -31.65 8.89 0.29
C GLN A 87 -31.15 8.93 1.73
N TYR A 88 -30.11 8.14 2.07
CA TYR A 88 -29.64 7.99 3.45
C TYR A 88 -28.69 9.12 3.86
N SER A 89 -28.94 9.66 5.05
CA SER A 89 -27.98 10.45 5.80
C SER A 89 -26.84 9.56 6.34
N ILE A 90 -25.79 10.18 6.90
CA ILE A 90 -24.71 9.42 7.55
C ILE A 90 -25.26 8.61 8.74
N ASP A 91 -26.13 9.23 9.59
CA ASP A 91 -26.73 8.53 10.72
C ASP A 91 -27.64 7.36 10.29
N GLU A 92 -28.38 7.50 9.20
CA GLU A 92 -29.20 6.40 8.65
C GLU A 92 -28.36 5.29 8.07
N THR A 93 -27.27 5.65 7.39
CA THR A 93 -26.28 4.67 6.90
C THR A 93 -25.62 3.92 8.05
N ALA A 94 -25.26 4.63 9.15
CA ALA A 94 -24.70 4.03 10.36
C ALA A 94 -25.68 3.04 11.01
N ARG A 95 -26.98 3.40 11.10
CA ARG A 95 -28.02 2.47 11.60
C ARG A 95 -28.13 1.23 10.72
N PHE A 96 -28.11 1.40 9.40
CA PHE A 96 -28.11 0.27 8.47
C PHE A 96 -26.89 -0.63 8.69
N TYR A 97 -25.67 -0.05 8.80
CA TYR A 97 -24.46 -0.82 9.06
C TYR A 97 -24.53 -1.56 10.40
N SER A 98 -25.10 -0.96 11.42
CA SER A 98 -25.25 -1.62 12.74
C SER A 98 -26.16 -2.86 12.71
N THR A 99 -27.03 -3.00 11.72
CA THR A 99 -27.82 -4.24 11.53
C THR A 99 -27.04 -5.31 10.77
N MET A 100 -26.05 -4.92 9.96
CA MET A 100 -25.28 -5.85 9.12
C MET A 100 -24.00 -6.35 9.80
N TYR A 101 -23.41 -5.51 10.66
CA TYR A 101 -22.14 -5.79 11.30
C TYR A 101 -22.31 -6.04 12.80
N PRO A 102 -22.20 -7.30 13.27
CA PRO A 102 -22.48 -7.65 14.66
C PRO A 102 -21.60 -6.94 15.70
N LYS A 103 -20.36 -6.54 15.27
CA LYS A 103 -19.40 -5.85 16.13
C LYS A 103 -19.51 -4.32 16.05
N TRP A 104 -20.57 -3.77 15.45
CA TRP A 104 -20.76 -2.32 15.32
C TRP A 104 -20.60 -1.60 16.65
N ASN A 105 -19.81 -0.51 16.66
CA ASN A 105 -19.49 0.23 17.87
C ASN A 105 -20.04 1.68 17.82
N TRP A 106 -21.18 1.90 18.47
CA TRP A 106 -21.81 3.23 18.56
C TRP A 106 -20.97 4.23 19.34
N LYS A 107 -20.25 3.81 20.41
CA LYS A 107 -19.38 4.72 21.15
C LYS A 107 -18.26 5.27 20.25
N ARG A 108 -17.66 4.40 19.43
CA ARG A 108 -16.65 4.80 18.46
C ARG A 108 -17.23 5.71 17.37
N TYR A 109 -18.47 5.44 16.94
CA TYR A 109 -19.17 6.30 15.99
C TYR A 109 -19.30 7.74 16.51
N GLU A 110 -19.71 7.95 17.76
CA GLU A 110 -19.82 9.26 18.37
C GLU A 110 -18.43 9.93 18.58
N GLN A 111 -17.40 9.16 18.92
CA GLN A 111 -16.03 9.69 19.02
C GLN A 111 -15.52 10.20 17.67
N LEU A 112 -15.78 9.47 16.60
CA LEU A 112 -15.32 9.82 15.26
C LEU A 112 -16.07 11.04 14.66
N LYS A 113 -17.24 11.42 15.15
CA LYS A 113 -17.88 12.71 14.83
C LYS A 113 -16.97 13.91 15.11
N GLN A 114 -16.10 13.81 16.12
CA GLN A 114 -15.15 14.89 16.45
C GLN A 114 -13.94 14.92 15.49
N VAL A 115 -13.61 13.79 14.90
CA VAL A 115 -12.50 13.66 13.95
C VAL A 115 -12.93 14.07 12.55
N PHE A 116 -14.14 13.67 12.14
CA PHE A 116 -14.73 13.99 10.85
C PHE A 116 -15.80 15.10 11.03
N PRO A 117 -15.44 16.38 10.77
CA PRO A 117 -16.34 17.50 11.03
C PRO A 117 -17.43 17.62 9.96
N ILE A 118 -18.23 16.56 9.81
CA ILE A 118 -19.31 16.46 8.85
C ILE A 118 -20.62 16.29 9.62
N ASP A 119 -21.62 17.10 9.30
CA ASP A 119 -22.95 16.97 9.86
C ASP A 119 -23.56 15.62 9.46
N SER A 120 -23.77 14.76 10.46
CA SER A 120 -24.22 13.37 10.26
C SER A 120 -25.69 13.27 9.77
N GLY A 121 -26.46 14.34 9.85
CA GLY A 121 -27.80 14.44 9.27
C GLY A 121 -27.81 14.67 7.75
N LYS A 122 -26.66 14.99 7.15
CA LYS A 122 -26.57 15.20 5.70
C LYS A 122 -26.58 13.89 4.93
N ARG A 123 -27.23 13.90 3.76
CA ARG A 123 -27.19 12.79 2.81
C ARG A 123 -25.77 12.62 2.26
N VAL A 124 -25.24 11.39 2.31
CA VAL A 124 -23.86 11.12 1.90
C VAL A 124 -23.63 11.50 0.44
N THR A 125 -24.56 11.22 -0.45
CA THR A 125 -24.47 11.52 -1.89
C THR A 125 -24.42 13.01 -2.23
N ARG A 126 -24.74 13.91 -1.29
CA ARG A 126 -24.64 15.37 -1.46
C ARG A 126 -23.29 15.94 -1.00
N LEU A 127 -22.42 15.12 -0.46
CA LEU A 127 -21.09 15.50 -0.02
C LEU A 127 -20.10 15.48 -1.19
N SER A 128 -19.01 16.24 -1.08
CA SER A 128 -17.89 16.12 -2.01
C SER A 128 -17.27 14.71 -1.96
N LYS A 129 -16.61 14.27 -3.03
CA LYS A 129 -15.94 12.94 -3.07
C LYS A 129 -15.02 12.71 -1.88
N GLY A 130 -14.19 13.71 -1.51
CA GLY A 130 -13.33 13.62 -0.34
C GLY A 130 -14.11 13.48 0.97
N MET A 131 -15.23 14.18 1.14
CA MET A 131 -16.10 14.01 2.31
C MET A 131 -16.79 12.64 2.31
N GLN A 132 -17.18 12.11 1.15
CA GLN A 132 -17.73 10.76 1.05
C GLN A 132 -16.69 9.70 1.46
N LYS A 133 -15.41 9.88 1.07
CA LYS A 133 -14.32 9.01 1.54
C LYS A 133 -14.13 9.10 3.06
N GLN A 134 -14.22 10.30 3.65
CA GLN A 134 -14.19 10.44 5.11
C GLN A 134 -15.33 9.66 5.78
N VAL A 135 -16.56 9.76 5.24
CA VAL A 135 -17.70 8.98 5.74
C VAL A 135 -17.47 7.48 5.58
N ALA A 136 -16.91 7.04 4.47
CA ALA A 136 -16.57 5.61 4.26
C ALA A 136 -15.60 5.10 5.35
N PHE A 137 -14.55 5.84 5.67
CA PHE A 137 -13.64 5.50 6.77
C PHE A 137 -14.33 5.54 8.13
N TRP A 138 -15.11 6.58 8.40
CA TRP A 138 -15.87 6.69 9.65
C TRP A 138 -16.75 5.47 9.89
N LEU A 139 -17.55 5.08 8.90
CA LEU A 139 -18.43 3.92 9.01
C LEU A 139 -17.64 2.61 9.07
N ALA A 140 -16.63 2.42 8.21
CA ALA A 140 -15.83 1.21 8.15
C ALA A 140 -15.11 0.92 9.47
N ILE A 141 -14.49 1.93 10.10
CA ILE A 141 -13.82 1.81 11.40
C ILE A 141 -14.81 1.41 12.50
N CYS A 142 -16.06 1.91 12.44
CA CYS A 142 -17.10 1.57 13.42
C CYS A 142 -17.62 0.14 13.31
N THR A 143 -17.41 -0.55 12.19
CA THR A 143 -17.75 -1.98 12.07
C THR A 143 -16.82 -2.87 12.91
N MET A 144 -15.76 -2.31 13.49
CA MET A 144 -14.74 -3.01 14.28
C MET A 144 -14.12 -4.20 13.52
N PRO A 145 -13.61 -3.97 12.29
CA PRO A 145 -13.15 -5.05 11.44
C PRO A 145 -11.88 -5.69 11.97
N GLU A 146 -11.62 -6.93 11.55
CA GLU A 146 -10.34 -7.62 11.73
C GLU A 146 -9.44 -7.47 10.49
N VAL A 147 -10.06 -7.23 9.34
CA VAL A 147 -9.37 -6.99 8.07
C VAL A 147 -9.93 -5.73 7.42
N MET A 148 -9.06 -4.84 6.99
CA MET A 148 -9.41 -3.67 6.18
C MET A 148 -8.81 -3.80 4.79
N LEU A 149 -9.66 -3.73 3.77
CA LEU A 149 -9.30 -3.74 2.37
C LEU A 149 -9.57 -2.35 1.79
N LEU A 150 -8.52 -1.66 1.38
CA LEU A 150 -8.56 -0.26 0.99
C LEU A 150 -8.09 -0.11 -0.46
N ASP A 151 -8.99 0.27 -1.36
CA ASP A 151 -8.70 0.44 -2.78
C ASP A 151 -8.56 1.93 -3.12
N GLU A 152 -7.35 2.41 -3.40
CA GLU A 152 -7.00 3.82 -3.63
C GLU A 152 -7.63 4.77 -2.58
N PRO A 153 -7.44 4.51 -1.27
CA PRO A 153 -8.31 5.04 -0.22
C PRO A 153 -8.14 6.53 0.05
N VAL A 154 -6.98 7.09 -0.25
CA VAL A 154 -6.65 8.49 0.11
C VAL A 154 -6.76 9.46 -1.05
N ASP A 155 -7.09 8.99 -2.23
CA ASP A 155 -7.33 9.84 -3.39
C ASP A 155 -8.48 10.81 -3.13
N GLY A 156 -8.22 12.11 -3.39
CA GLY A 156 -9.20 13.18 -3.17
C GLY A 156 -9.34 13.65 -1.71
N LEU A 157 -8.55 13.11 -0.77
CA LEU A 157 -8.41 13.65 0.58
C LEU A 157 -7.34 14.73 0.60
N ASP A 158 -7.59 15.83 1.34
CA ASP A 158 -6.55 16.80 1.66
C ASP A 158 -5.46 16.20 2.57
N PRO A 159 -4.24 16.77 2.61
CA PRO A 159 -3.13 16.20 3.37
C PRO A 159 -3.40 16.05 4.87
N VAL A 160 -4.16 16.97 5.47
CA VAL A 160 -4.46 16.92 6.91
C VAL A 160 -5.41 15.76 7.20
N MET A 161 -6.44 15.60 6.40
CA MET A 161 -7.42 14.54 6.56
C MET A 161 -6.81 13.16 6.23
N ARG A 162 -5.96 13.09 5.21
CA ARG A 162 -5.18 11.88 4.89
C ARG A 162 -4.39 11.39 6.11
N LYS A 163 -3.65 12.29 6.76
CA LYS A 163 -2.88 11.95 7.97
C LYS A 163 -3.78 11.49 9.12
N LYS A 164 -4.93 12.15 9.34
CA LYS A 164 -5.89 11.73 10.37
C LYS A 164 -6.44 10.33 10.14
N VAL A 165 -6.81 10.04 8.89
CA VAL A 165 -7.33 8.72 8.50
C VAL A 165 -6.28 7.63 8.74
N TRP A 166 -5.04 7.85 8.29
CA TRP A 166 -3.96 6.89 8.51
C TRP A 166 -3.66 6.67 10.00
N ASN A 167 -3.66 7.73 10.80
CA ASN A 167 -3.48 7.58 12.25
C ASN A 167 -4.56 6.69 12.87
N LEU A 168 -5.83 6.83 12.47
CA LEU A 168 -6.92 5.97 12.96
C LEU A 168 -6.74 4.51 12.53
N VAL A 169 -6.33 4.28 11.28
CA VAL A 169 -6.07 2.93 10.76
C VAL A 169 -4.89 2.29 11.48
N LEU A 170 -3.77 3.01 11.62
CA LEU A 170 -2.56 2.52 12.29
C LEU A 170 -2.80 2.27 13.78
N GLN A 171 -3.64 3.08 14.43
CA GLN A 171 -4.06 2.82 15.81
C GLN A 171 -4.81 1.48 15.90
N ASP A 172 -5.72 1.18 14.97
CA ASP A 172 -6.43 -0.10 14.95
C ASP A 172 -5.49 -1.28 14.64
N VAL A 173 -4.49 -1.08 13.79
CA VAL A 173 -3.44 -2.08 13.54
C VAL A 173 -2.67 -2.40 14.82
N ALA A 174 -2.25 -1.36 15.56
CA ALA A 174 -1.45 -1.52 16.76
C ALA A 174 -2.24 -2.07 17.96
N GLU A 175 -3.45 -1.53 18.23
CA GLU A 175 -4.22 -1.84 19.43
C GLU A 175 -5.14 -3.05 19.27
N ARG A 176 -5.57 -3.36 18.04
CA ARG A 176 -6.59 -4.37 17.75
C ARG A 176 -6.11 -5.49 16.84
N GLU A 177 -4.84 -5.47 16.46
CA GLU A 177 -4.23 -6.45 15.55
C GLU A 177 -4.92 -6.51 14.18
N VAL A 178 -5.46 -5.39 13.70
CA VAL A 178 -6.12 -5.33 12.39
C VAL A 178 -5.08 -5.61 11.29
N CYS A 179 -5.49 -6.40 10.31
CA CYS A 179 -4.73 -6.64 9.09
C CYS A 179 -5.24 -5.67 8.02
N VAL A 180 -4.36 -4.90 7.41
CA VAL A 180 -4.72 -3.94 6.36
C VAL A 180 -4.06 -4.32 5.05
N MET A 181 -4.83 -4.35 3.96
CA MET A 181 -4.30 -4.33 2.60
C MET A 181 -4.75 -3.04 1.93
N VAL A 182 -3.81 -2.29 1.40
CA VAL A 182 -4.09 -1.03 0.71
C VAL A 182 -3.50 -1.08 -0.69
N SER A 183 -4.31 -0.77 -1.70
CA SER A 183 -3.80 -0.54 -3.06
C SER A 183 -3.48 0.92 -3.28
N SER A 184 -2.42 1.18 -4.00
CA SER A 184 -2.11 2.50 -4.55
C SER A 184 -1.30 2.37 -5.84
N HIS A 185 -1.40 3.38 -6.69
CA HIS A 185 -0.49 3.58 -7.82
C HIS A 185 0.66 4.53 -7.45
N ASN A 186 0.62 5.13 -6.25
CA ASN A 186 1.59 6.09 -5.74
C ASN A 186 2.35 5.52 -4.53
N LEU A 187 3.63 5.27 -4.71
CA LEU A 187 4.50 4.68 -3.71
C LEU A 187 4.67 5.55 -2.47
N ARG A 188 4.74 6.88 -2.67
CA ARG A 188 4.94 7.84 -1.57
C ARG A 188 3.82 7.80 -0.54
N GLU A 189 2.60 7.44 -0.98
CA GLU A 189 1.45 7.33 -0.07
C GLU A 189 1.56 6.14 0.87
N LEU A 190 2.28 5.10 0.47
CA LEU A 190 2.43 3.85 1.20
C LEU A 190 3.69 3.83 2.08
N GLU A 191 4.68 4.68 1.77
CA GLU A 191 5.99 4.69 2.42
C GLU A 191 5.94 4.88 3.94
N ASP A 192 4.99 5.71 4.40
CA ASP A 192 4.86 6.06 5.81
C ASP A 192 3.90 5.14 6.59
N VAL A 193 3.22 4.22 5.90
CA VAL A 193 2.12 3.47 6.51
C VAL A 193 2.23 1.95 6.36
N CYS A 194 3.01 1.46 5.39
CA CYS A 194 3.12 0.03 5.12
C CYS A 194 4.34 -0.61 5.78
N ASP A 195 4.19 -1.85 6.23
CA ASP A 195 5.30 -2.70 6.70
C ASP A 195 5.87 -3.53 5.54
N HIS A 196 4.98 -3.94 4.63
CA HIS A 196 5.29 -4.79 3.49
C HIS A 196 4.71 -4.18 2.21
N VAL A 197 5.40 -4.38 1.10
CA VAL A 197 4.92 -3.94 -0.21
C VAL A 197 5.05 -5.07 -1.22
N GLY A 198 3.98 -5.28 -1.99
CA GLY A 198 3.95 -6.16 -3.15
C GLY A 198 3.69 -5.37 -4.43
N ILE A 199 4.46 -5.62 -5.49
CA ILE A 199 4.24 -5.02 -6.81
C ILE A 199 3.48 -6.00 -7.69
N LEU A 200 2.29 -5.59 -8.07
CA LEU A 200 1.44 -6.32 -9.01
C LEU A 200 1.66 -5.81 -10.43
N HIS A 201 2.07 -6.70 -11.32
CA HIS A 201 2.23 -6.42 -12.74
C HIS A 201 1.72 -7.58 -13.58
N ASN A 202 0.89 -7.29 -14.57
CA ASN A 202 0.29 -8.30 -15.46
C ASN A 202 -0.30 -9.51 -14.70
N GLY A 203 -1.00 -9.23 -13.60
CA GLY A 203 -1.68 -10.24 -12.78
C GLY A 203 -0.78 -11.06 -11.86
N LYS A 204 0.51 -10.75 -11.74
CA LYS A 204 1.48 -11.45 -10.88
C LYS A 204 2.14 -10.50 -9.89
N ILE A 205 2.45 -10.99 -8.71
CA ILE A 205 3.36 -10.30 -7.79
C ILE A 205 4.79 -10.52 -8.28
N ILE A 206 5.44 -9.46 -8.76
CA ILE A 206 6.80 -9.51 -9.29
C ILE A 206 7.86 -9.18 -8.23
N VAL A 207 7.49 -8.43 -7.21
CA VAL A 207 8.33 -8.11 -6.04
C VAL A 207 7.45 -8.14 -4.80
N GLU A 208 7.96 -8.73 -3.72
CA GLU A 208 7.36 -8.68 -2.39
C GLU A 208 8.48 -8.51 -1.36
N ARG A 209 8.42 -7.44 -0.55
CA ARG A 209 9.47 -7.05 0.39
C ARG A 209 8.92 -6.39 1.65
N GLU A 210 9.62 -6.57 2.76
CA GLU A 210 9.51 -5.71 3.94
C GLU A 210 10.19 -4.37 3.67
N LEU A 211 9.53 -3.27 4.00
CA LEU A 211 10.03 -1.93 3.71
C LEU A 211 11.33 -1.60 4.46
N ASP A 212 11.43 -2.01 5.71
CA ASP A 212 12.64 -1.77 6.52
C ASP A 212 13.86 -2.47 5.91
N ASN A 213 13.70 -3.69 5.41
CA ASN A 213 14.78 -4.44 4.76
C ASN A 213 15.20 -3.80 3.43
N MET A 214 14.26 -3.18 2.70
CA MET A 214 14.59 -2.49 1.44
C MET A 214 15.43 -1.25 1.66
N LYS A 215 15.10 -0.46 2.70
CA LYS A 215 15.82 0.77 3.03
C LYS A 215 17.22 0.50 3.60
N SER A 216 17.45 -0.69 4.17
CA SER A 216 18.74 -1.06 4.76
C SER A 216 19.79 -1.50 3.75
N ASP A 217 19.39 -2.04 2.62
CA ASP A 217 20.27 -2.71 1.67
C ASP A 217 20.67 -1.85 0.46
N ILE A 218 19.99 -0.71 0.24
CA ILE A 218 20.24 0.18 -0.90
C ILE A 218 20.60 1.58 -0.42
N HIS A 219 21.67 2.12 -0.95
CA HIS A 219 22.22 3.41 -0.52
C HIS A 219 22.40 4.35 -1.71
N LYS A 220 21.90 5.59 -1.54
CA LYS A 220 22.13 6.69 -2.48
C LYS A 220 23.32 7.50 -1.99
N ILE A 221 24.41 7.45 -2.74
CA ILE A 221 25.69 8.00 -2.34
C ILE A 221 26.08 9.09 -3.32
N GLN A 222 26.39 10.26 -2.79
CA GLN A 222 26.94 11.39 -3.55
C GLN A 222 28.41 11.55 -3.22
N VAL A 223 29.23 11.56 -4.25
CA VAL A 223 30.68 11.70 -4.12
C VAL A 223 31.16 12.83 -5.02
N ALA A 224 32.05 13.67 -4.52
CA ALA A 224 32.70 14.68 -5.35
C ALA A 224 34.22 14.57 -5.24
N TYR A 225 34.92 14.82 -6.34
CA TYR A 225 36.36 14.79 -6.42
C TYR A 225 36.94 16.16 -6.84
N SER A 226 38.05 16.56 -6.26
CA SER A 226 38.75 17.79 -6.64
C SER A 226 39.52 17.67 -7.99
N GLY A 227 39.54 16.46 -8.55
CA GLY A 227 40.19 16.13 -9.83
C GLY A 227 39.34 15.19 -10.68
N SER A 228 40.02 14.34 -11.47
CA SER A 228 39.29 13.31 -12.25
C SER A 228 38.65 12.27 -11.34
N ILE A 229 37.45 11.86 -11.71
CA ILE A 229 36.73 10.81 -11.00
C ILE A 229 37.39 9.46 -11.33
N PRO A 230 37.81 8.65 -10.31
CA PRO A 230 38.36 7.32 -10.56
C PRO A 230 37.38 6.42 -11.30
N GLU A 231 37.85 5.66 -12.29
CA GLU A 231 36.99 4.78 -13.10
C GLU A 231 36.41 3.60 -12.28
N ASN A 232 37.15 3.12 -11.27
CA ASN A 232 36.82 1.91 -10.50
C ASN A 232 36.58 2.20 -9.00
N ILE A 233 35.66 3.11 -8.69
CA ILE A 233 35.32 3.42 -7.28
C ILE A 233 34.60 2.23 -6.61
N LEU A 234 33.67 1.63 -7.31
CA LEU A 234 32.99 0.39 -6.97
C LEU A 234 32.92 -0.43 -8.25
N SER A 235 33.26 -1.70 -8.19
CA SER A 235 33.21 -2.60 -9.35
C SER A 235 32.10 -3.65 -9.17
N GLY A 236 31.33 -3.91 -10.25
CA GLY A 236 30.48 -5.06 -10.37
C GLY A 236 29.04 -4.88 -9.86
N GLU A 237 28.51 -5.94 -9.27
CA GLU A 237 27.09 -6.12 -8.91
C GLU A 237 26.56 -5.17 -7.81
N GLU A 238 27.44 -4.41 -7.17
CA GLU A 238 27.07 -3.49 -6.09
C GLU A 238 26.42 -2.18 -6.59
N ILE A 239 26.63 -1.78 -7.86
CA ILE A 239 26.10 -0.53 -8.42
C ILE A 239 24.86 -0.80 -9.25
N LEU A 240 23.69 -0.34 -8.74
CA LEU A 240 22.43 -0.39 -9.47
C LEU A 240 22.28 0.76 -10.47
N HIS A 241 22.83 1.93 -10.12
CA HIS A 241 22.80 3.10 -11.00
C HIS A 241 23.98 4.01 -10.76
N ARG A 242 24.47 4.66 -11.81
CA ARG A 242 25.54 5.66 -11.77
C ARG A 242 25.19 6.82 -12.69
N SER A 243 25.25 8.03 -12.15
CA SER A 243 25.11 9.25 -12.94
C SER A 243 26.16 10.27 -12.52
N GLN A 244 26.69 11.02 -13.49
CA GLN A 244 27.73 12.00 -13.24
C GLN A 244 27.25 13.37 -13.71
N ASN A 245 27.47 14.38 -12.87
CA ASN A 245 27.25 15.78 -13.23
C ASN A 245 28.47 16.62 -12.83
N GLY A 246 29.30 16.93 -13.80
CA GLY A 246 30.58 17.59 -13.57
C GLY A 246 31.53 16.74 -12.67
N SER A 247 31.97 17.30 -11.54
CA SER A 247 32.82 16.64 -10.54
C SER A 247 32.03 15.81 -9.52
N VAL A 248 30.71 15.81 -9.59
CA VAL A 248 29.83 15.08 -8.67
C VAL A 248 29.35 13.79 -9.33
N LEU A 249 29.55 12.69 -8.62
CA LEU A 249 29.08 11.36 -8.97
C LEU A 249 27.96 10.96 -8.02
N LEU A 250 26.81 10.60 -8.55
CA LEU A 250 25.70 10.01 -7.82
C LEU A 250 25.65 8.52 -8.11
N MET A 251 25.66 7.70 -7.06
CA MET A 251 25.61 6.24 -7.16
C MET A 251 24.44 5.69 -6.32
N ILE A 252 23.77 4.69 -6.86
CA ILE A 252 22.86 3.83 -6.10
C ILE A 252 23.55 2.48 -5.98
N ALA A 253 23.89 2.10 -4.76
CA ALA A 253 24.64 0.87 -4.50
C ALA A 253 23.84 -0.04 -3.55
N LYS A 254 23.92 -1.36 -3.79
CA LYS A 254 23.26 -2.39 -2.98
C LYS A 254 24.34 -3.16 -2.19
N GLY A 255 24.08 -3.34 -0.89
CA GLY A 255 24.94 -4.14 -0.02
C GLY A 255 25.20 -3.49 1.34
N ASP A 256 26.18 -4.02 2.05
CA ASP A 256 26.58 -3.51 3.37
C ASP A 256 27.12 -2.08 3.28
N ARG A 257 26.44 -1.16 3.96
CA ARG A 257 26.73 0.27 3.96
C ARG A 257 28.20 0.60 4.30
N GLU A 258 28.70 -0.02 5.38
CA GLU A 258 30.04 0.31 5.88
C GLU A 258 31.12 -0.18 4.91
N LYS A 259 30.93 -1.33 4.30
CA LYS A 259 31.85 -1.87 3.28
C LYS A 259 31.87 -1.00 2.03
N ILE A 260 30.70 -0.55 1.56
CA ILE A 260 30.59 0.34 0.40
C ILE A 260 31.30 1.67 0.68
N LEU A 261 31.02 2.28 1.84
CA LEU A 261 31.65 3.53 2.24
C LEU A 261 33.17 3.42 2.44
N ALA A 262 33.65 2.30 3.00
CA ALA A 262 35.06 2.04 3.16
C ALA A 262 35.80 2.02 1.79
N LYS A 263 35.27 1.29 0.82
CA LYS A 263 35.81 1.26 -0.54
C LYS A 263 35.82 2.64 -1.22
N ILE A 264 34.77 3.42 -1.04
CA ILE A 264 34.70 4.77 -1.62
C ILE A 264 35.77 5.69 -0.97
N ARG A 265 35.95 5.59 0.35
CA ARG A 265 36.96 6.39 1.09
C ARG A 265 38.39 6.10 0.63
N GLU A 266 38.70 4.90 0.17
CA GLU A 266 39.99 4.56 -0.40
C GLU A 266 40.38 5.44 -1.60
N SER A 267 39.38 5.93 -2.34
CA SER A 267 39.57 6.85 -3.48
C SER A 267 39.78 8.32 -3.06
N SER A 268 39.79 8.63 -1.76
CA SER A 268 40.01 9.96 -1.19
C SER A 268 39.11 11.06 -1.80
N PRO A 269 37.77 10.90 -1.74
CA PRO A 269 36.84 11.90 -2.26
C PRO A 269 36.91 13.19 -1.42
N ALA A 270 36.69 14.34 -2.06
CA ALA A 270 36.55 15.63 -1.38
C ALA A 270 35.24 15.74 -0.60
N ILE A 271 34.17 15.13 -1.11
CA ILE A 271 32.85 15.05 -0.48
C ILE A 271 32.33 13.62 -0.61
N LEU A 272 31.78 13.09 0.48
CA LEU A 272 31.12 11.80 0.52
C LEU A 272 29.88 11.92 1.41
N ASP A 273 28.72 11.98 0.80
CA ASP A 273 27.42 12.11 1.47
C ASP A 273 26.51 10.93 1.13
N ILE A 274 25.70 10.53 2.12
CA ILE A 274 24.61 9.58 1.93
C ILE A 274 23.32 10.40 1.87
N LEU A 275 22.64 10.29 0.75
CA LEU A 275 21.38 10.97 0.53
C LEU A 275 20.21 10.07 0.94
N PRO A 276 19.08 10.65 1.42
CA PRO A 276 17.86 9.88 1.62
C PRO A 276 17.41 9.28 0.28
N LEU A 277 17.03 8.01 0.33
CA LEU A 277 16.51 7.28 -0.82
C LEU A 277 15.03 7.06 -0.61
N THR A 278 14.22 7.50 -1.57
CA THR A 278 12.79 7.25 -1.56
C THR A 278 12.49 5.81 -2.01
N LEU A 279 11.36 5.26 -1.57
CA LEU A 279 10.93 3.95 -2.06
C LEU A 279 10.76 3.92 -3.58
N GLU A 280 10.29 5.02 -4.17
CA GLU A 280 10.15 5.15 -5.61
C GLU A 280 11.50 4.97 -6.33
N GLU A 281 12.56 5.58 -5.81
CA GLU A 281 13.92 5.40 -6.34
C GLU A 281 14.41 3.97 -6.15
N ILE A 282 14.20 3.37 -4.97
CA ILE A 282 14.55 1.97 -4.72
C ILE A 282 13.89 1.05 -5.75
N PHE A 283 12.59 1.25 -5.99
CA PHE A 283 11.84 0.44 -6.95
C PHE A 283 12.32 0.66 -8.39
N ILE A 284 12.55 1.89 -8.81
CA ILE A 284 13.08 2.18 -10.15
C ILE A 284 14.39 1.43 -10.37
N TYR A 285 15.29 1.45 -9.40
CA TYR A 285 16.61 0.84 -9.54
C TYR A 285 16.61 -0.68 -9.35
N GLU A 286 15.78 -1.25 -8.48
CA GLU A 286 15.61 -2.70 -8.38
C GLU A 286 14.85 -3.29 -9.57
N LEU A 287 13.83 -2.58 -10.08
CA LEU A 287 13.00 -3.06 -11.19
C LEU A 287 13.55 -2.71 -12.57
N GLY A 288 14.39 -1.68 -12.68
CA GLY A 288 15.10 -1.35 -13.93
C GLY A 288 15.91 -2.52 -14.46
N GLY A 289 16.41 -3.40 -13.56
CA GLY A 289 17.02 -4.69 -13.90
C GLY A 289 16.03 -5.74 -14.44
N ILE A 290 14.71 -5.53 -14.29
CA ILE A 290 13.65 -6.48 -14.73
C ILE A 290 12.90 -5.94 -15.99
N GLY A 291 13.33 -4.78 -16.53
CA GLY A 291 12.71 -4.20 -17.73
C GLY A 291 11.40 -3.45 -17.46
N TYR A 292 11.19 -3.00 -16.23
CA TYR A 292 10.05 -2.19 -15.85
C TYR A 292 10.36 -0.70 -16.09
N ASP A 293 10.04 -0.22 -17.29
CA ASP A 293 10.12 1.23 -17.62
C ASP A 293 8.88 1.90 -17.01
N ILE A 294 9.05 2.57 -15.89
CA ILE A 294 8.06 3.55 -15.41
C ILE A 294 8.18 4.76 -16.32
N LYS A 295 7.52 4.70 -17.47
CA LYS A 295 7.36 5.89 -18.32
C LYS A 295 6.46 6.86 -17.54
N ASN A 296 7.04 8.01 -17.18
CA ASN A 296 6.35 9.21 -16.70
C ASN A 296 5.22 9.64 -17.66
#